data_83e367c348b0ca2acdddda1a97aa0270
#
_entry.id   83e367c348b0ca2acdddda1a97aa0270
#
_cell.length_a   1.000
_cell.length_b   1.000
_cell.length_c   1.000
_cell.angle_alpha   90.00
_cell.angle_beta   90.00
_cell.angle_gamma   90.00
#
_symmetry.space_group_name_H-M   'P 1'
#
loop_
_entity.id
_entity.type
_entity.pdbx_description
1 polymer ?
#
loop_
_entity_poly.entity_id
_entity_poly.type
_entity_poly.pdbx_seq_one_letter_code
_entity_poly.pdbx_strand_id
1 'polypeptide(L)'
;MSPMITHQMQPCPYSCVSTCLAMIVGRSARDLIQEMHQPYRDGDLTLRQMLERLGIEYTAFSSLDCPPLADEGVYLCTSPSLNIEGGNHQILIEVTDSGYFVFDPVQGRDERKYYVARGRGEGIPLAIDLGGFVVDAFILRGHLSARRSGEPLAEVAA
;
A
#
# COMPACT_ATOMS: atom_id res chain seq x y z
N MET A 1 -0.35 1.94 19.80
CA MET A 1 0.85 1.45 19.09
C MET A 1 1.04 2.24 17.81
N SER A 2 2.24 2.71 17.56
CA SER A 2 2.55 3.47 16.35
C SER A 2 2.48 2.57 15.11
N PRO A 3 2.15 3.13 13.95
CA PRO A 3 2.21 2.38 12.70
C PRO A 3 3.64 1.92 12.39
N MET A 4 3.76 0.79 11.73
CA MET A 4 5.04 0.25 11.28
C MET A 4 5.46 0.83 9.93
N ILE A 5 4.47 1.24 9.12
CA ILE A 5 4.74 1.82 7.81
C ILE A 5 5.29 3.23 7.97
N THR A 6 6.32 3.54 7.20
CA THR A 6 6.81 4.91 7.02
C THR A 6 6.38 5.36 5.64
N HIS A 7 5.69 6.49 5.58
CA HIS A 7 5.19 7.04 4.32
C HIS A 7 6.33 7.31 3.33
N GLN A 8 6.10 6.98 2.06
CA GLN A 8 6.95 7.38 0.95
C GLN A 8 6.11 8.05 -0.13
N MET A 9 6.63 9.09 -0.71
CA MET A 9 5.99 9.79 -1.83
C MET A 9 6.37 9.11 -3.14
N GLN A 10 5.37 8.82 -3.98
CA GLN A 10 5.64 8.30 -5.32
C GLN A 10 6.40 9.32 -6.16
N PRO A 11 7.49 8.93 -6.82
CA PRO A 11 8.31 9.88 -7.57
C PRO A 11 7.74 10.26 -8.93
N CYS A 12 6.77 9.51 -9.44
CA CYS A 12 6.13 9.80 -10.72
C CYS A 12 4.62 9.53 -10.66
N PRO A 13 3.81 10.04 -11.62
CA PRO A 13 2.35 9.95 -11.55
C PRO A 13 1.79 8.52 -11.57
N TYR A 14 2.54 7.54 -12.03
CA TYR A 14 2.03 6.19 -12.27
C TYR A 14 2.70 5.12 -11.40
N SER A 15 3.42 5.51 -10.36
CA SER A 15 4.21 4.59 -9.53
C SER A 15 3.58 4.27 -8.17
N CYS A 16 2.27 4.44 -8.02
CA CYS A 16 1.59 4.19 -6.75
C CYS A 16 1.76 2.75 -6.24
N VAL A 17 1.66 1.76 -7.13
CA VAL A 17 1.79 0.35 -6.74
C VAL A 17 3.19 0.06 -6.23
N SER A 18 4.22 0.39 -7.00
CA SER A 18 5.62 0.18 -6.60
C SER A 18 5.96 0.91 -5.30
N THR A 19 5.44 2.12 -5.12
CA THR A 19 5.67 2.90 -3.90
C THR A 19 4.97 2.27 -2.69
N CYS A 20 3.75 1.77 -2.85
CA CYS A 20 3.08 1.02 -1.78
C CYS A 20 3.88 -0.22 -1.37
N LEU A 21 4.38 -0.99 -2.34
CA LEU A 21 5.20 -2.17 -2.05
C LEU A 21 6.51 -1.77 -1.35
N ALA A 22 7.11 -0.68 -1.76
CA ALA A 22 8.31 -0.13 -1.11
C ALA A 22 8.06 0.19 0.37
N MET A 23 6.93 0.81 0.66
CA MET A 23 6.54 1.09 2.05
C MET A 23 6.36 -0.19 2.87
N ILE A 24 5.78 -1.23 2.29
CA ILE A 24 5.58 -2.52 2.97
C ILE A 24 6.93 -3.15 3.32
N VAL A 25 7.86 -3.20 2.39
CA VAL A 25 9.15 -3.89 2.59
C VAL A 25 10.23 -3.01 3.21
N GLY A 26 9.99 -1.72 3.36
CA GLY A 26 10.96 -0.79 3.94
C GLY A 26 12.14 -0.50 3.01
N ARG A 27 11.95 -0.57 1.69
CA ARG A 27 12.94 -0.20 0.67
C ARG A 27 12.52 1.11 0.01
N SER A 28 13.43 1.75 -0.72
CA SER A 28 13.07 2.98 -1.41
C SER A 28 12.12 2.71 -2.59
N ALA A 29 11.20 3.66 -2.83
CA ALA A 29 10.30 3.58 -3.98
C ALA A 29 11.08 3.50 -5.30
N ARG A 30 12.19 4.22 -5.41
CA ARG A 30 13.05 4.21 -6.62
C ARG A 30 13.60 2.82 -6.92
N ASP A 31 14.02 2.09 -5.88
CA ASP A 31 14.53 0.72 -6.06
C ASP A 31 13.44 -0.20 -6.59
N LEU A 32 12.25 -0.14 -6.03
CA LEU A 32 11.13 -0.99 -6.46
C LEU A 32 10.66 -0.62 -7.87
N ILE A 33 10.65 0.66 -8.19
CA ILE A 33 10.31 1.13 -9.54
C ILE A 33 11.31 0.57 -10.56
N GLN A 34 12.59 0.63 -10.25
CA GLN A 34 13.62 0.13 -11.13
C GLN A 34 13.49 -1.38 -11.39
N GLU A 35 13.12 -2.14 -10.36
CA GLU A 35 13.00 -3.59 -10.47
C GLU A 35 11.68 -4.06 -11.12
N MET A 36 10.55 -3.40 -10.85
CA MET A 36 9.23 -3.98 -11.08
C MET A 36 8.25 -3.12 -11.86
N HIS A 37 8.47 -1.80 -11.91
CA HIS A 37 7.44 -0.90 -12.42
C HIS A 37 7.10 -1.15 -13.89
N GLN A 38 8.10 -1.25 -14.75
CA GLN A 38 7.87 -1.45 -16.18
C GLN A 38 7.22 -2.81 -16.48
N PRO A 39 7.71 -3.94 -15.93
CA PRO A 39 7.04 -5.22 -16.12
C PRO A 39 5.59 -5.22 -15.63
N TYR A 40 5.31 -4.54 -14.54
CA TYR A 40 3.94 -4.39 -14.04
C TYR A 40 3.06 -3.60 -15.03
N ARG A 41 3.55 -2.47 -15.52
CA ARG A 41 2.82 -1.67 -16.51
C ARG A 41 2.59 -2.41 -17.83
N ASP A 42 3.53 -3.22 -18.23
CA ASP A 42 3.44 -4.00 -19.47
C ASP A 42 2.54 -5.24 -19.34
N GLY A 43 2.05 -5.53 -18.12
CA GLY A 43 1.22 -6.70 -17.86
C GLY A 43 2.01 -7.99 -17.69
N ASP A 44 3.33 -7.94 -17.64
CA ASP A 44 4.19 -9.10 -17.44
C ASP A 44 4.26 -9.54 -15.98
N LEU A 45 3.96 -8.64 -15.05
CA LEU A 45 3.87 -8.90 -13.62
C LEU A 45 2.52 -8.46 -13.09
N THR A 46 1.86 -9.35 -12.33
CA THR A 46 0.68 -8.99 -11.55
C THR A 46 1.10 -8.49 -10.17
N LEU A 47 0.19 -7.82 -9.47
CA LEU A 47 0.41 -7.40 -8.09
C LEU A 47 0.79 -8.60 -7.20
N ARG A 48 0.09 -9.72 -7.35
CA ARG A 48 0.38 -10.94 -6.57
C ARG A 48 1.80 -11.46 -6.85
N GLN A 49 2.21 -11.49 -8.11
CA GLN A 49 3.57 -11.92 -8.47
C GLN A 49 4.62 -10.98 -7.88
N MET A 50 4.35 -9.68 -7.81
CA MET A 50 5.26 -8.74 -7.16
C MET A 50 5.38 -9.01 -5.66
N LEU A 51 4.26 -9.25 -4.98
CA LEU A 51 4.26 -9.62 -3.56
C LEU A 51 5.07 -10.90 -3.32
N GLU A 52 4.90 -11.90 -4.17
CA GLU A 52 5.63 -13.17 -4.09
C GLU A 52 7.14 -12.98 -4.31
N ARG A 53 7.53 -12.20 -5.30
CA ARG A 53 8.95 -11.89 -5.55
C ARG A 53 9.61 -11.15 -4.40
N LEU A 54 8.85 -10.33 -3.70
CA LEU A 54 9.35 -9.61 -2.52
C LEU A 54 9.37 -10.49 -1.27
N GLY A 55 8.90 -11.73 -1.37
CA GLY A 55 8.84 -12.64 -0.23
C GLY A 55 7.82 -12.24 0.83
N ILE A 56 6.78 -11.53 0.43
CA ILE A 56 5.72 -11.08 1.34
C ILE A 56 4.69 -12.20 1.51
N GLU A 57 4.43 -12.61 2.74
CA GLU A 57 3.29 -13.45 3.05
C GLU A 57 2.03 -12.60 3.11
N TYR A 58 1.02 -12.98 2.35
CA TYR A 58 -0.21 -12.21 2.22
C TYR A 58 -1.42 -13.09 2.03
N THR A 59 -2.59 -12.56 2.36
CA THR A 59 -3.89 -13.12 1.99
C THR A 59 -4.46 -12.28 0.84
N ALA A 60 -4.77 -12.92 -0.27
CA ALA A 60 -5.34 -12.22 -1.43
C ALA A 60 -6.87 -12.18 -1.35
N PHE A 61 -7.44 -11.10 -1.87
CA PHE A 61 -8.87 -10.92 -1.98
C PHE A 61 -9.26 -10.59 -3.42
N SER A 62 -10.45 -11.01 -3.83
CA SER A 62 -11.03 -10.57 -5.09
C SER A 62 -11.80 -9.25 -4.89
N SER A 63 -12.14 -8.59 -5.99
CA SER A 63 -12.93 -7.35 -5.95
C SER A 63 -14.35 -7.54 -5.37
N LEU A 64 -14.81 -8.78 -5.28
CA LEU A 64 -16.11 -9.12 -4.69
C LEU A 64 -16.04 -9.36 -3.19
N ASP A 65 -14.84 -9.55 -2.65
CA ASP A 65 -14.63 -9.73 -1.23
C ASP A 65 -14.67 -8.36 -0.55
N CYS A 66 -15.28 -8.30 0.62
CA CYS A 66 -15.31 -7.09 1.44
C CYS A 66 -14.83 -7.45 2.84
N PRO A 67 -13.54 -7.77 3.02
CA PRO A 67 -13.05 -8.16 4.33
C PRO A 67 -13.15 -6.99 5.31
N PRO A 68 -13.55 -7.23 6.56
CA PRO A 68 -13.52 -6.17 7.57
C PRO A 68 -12.06 -5.81 7.89
N LEU A 69 -11.84 -4.54 8.23
CA LEU A 69 -10.53 -4.07 8.69
C LEU A 69 -10.35 -4.39 10.18
N ALA A 70 -10.38 -5.67 10.53
CA ALA A 70 -10.43 -6.12 11.91
C ALA A 70 -9.07 -6.56 12.47
N ASP A 71 -8.23 -7.13 11.63
CA ASP A 71 -6.95 -7.66 12.04
C ASP A 71 -5.84 -6.63 11.93
N GLU A 72 -4.90 -6.64 12.89
CA GLU A 72 -3.75 -5.76 12.84
C GLU A 72 -2.80 -6.16 11.72
N GLY A 73 -2.44 -5.20 10.92
CA GLY A 73 -1.57 -5.38 9.78
C GLY A 73 -1.81 -4.34 8.71
N VAL A 74 -1.39 -4.64 7.49
CA VAL A 74 -1.49 -3.72 6.36
C VAL A 74 -2.41 -4.29 5.30
N TYR A 75 -3.38 -3.48 4.90
CA TYR A 75 -4.30 -3.75 3.80
C TYR A 75 -3.84 -2.96 2.58
N LEU A 76 -3.52 -3.69 1.51
CA LEU A 76 -3.18 -3.09 0.22
C LEU A 76 -4.48 -2.90 -0.54
N CYS A 77 -4.82 -1.66 -0.85
CA CYS A 77 -6.15 -1.31 -1.33
C CYS A 77 -6.10 -0.51 -2.63
N THR A 78 -7.12 -0.72 -3.45
CA THR A 78 -7.39 0.09 -4.64
C THR A 78 -8.57 1.02 -4.36
N SER A 79 -8.38 2.30 -4.64
CA SER A 79 -9.40 3.35 -4.53
C SER A 79 -9.50 4.14 -5.83
N PRO A 80 -10.59 4.89 -6.05
CA PRO A 80 -10.64 5.80 -7.20
C PRO A 80 -9.52 6.83 -7.12
N SER A 81 -8.88 7.12 -8.25
CA SER A 81 -7.88 8.19 -8.30
C SER A 81 -8.55 9.54 -8.06
N LEU A 82 -7.95 10.34 -7.20
CA LEU A 82 -8.42 11.71 -6.93
C LEU A 82 -7.90 12.72 -7.97
N ASN A 83 -6.86 12.34 -8.71
CA ASN A 83 -6.14 13.26 -9.60
C ASN A 83 -6.24 12.85 -11.08
N ILE A 84 -6.68 11.64 -11.37
CA ILE A 84 -6.84 11.11 -12.73
C ILE A 84 -8.27 10.60 -12.85
N GLU A 85 -9.07 11.26 -13.65
CA GLU A 85 -10.47 10.90 -13.86
C GLU A 85 -10.57 9.47 -14.43
N GLY A 86 -11.42 8.65 -13.81
CA GLY A 86 -11.64 7.27 -14.23
C GLY A 86 -10.48 6.31 -13.90
N GLY A 87 -9.42 6.80 -13.27
CA GLY A 87 -8.28 5.98 -12.89
C GLY A 87 -8.45 5.32 -11.53
N ASN A 88 -7.63 4.31 -11.30
CA ASN A 88 -7.49 3.64 -10.01
C ASN A 88 -6.18 4.07 -9.34
N HIS A 89 -6.18 4.02 -8.02
CA HIS A 89 -5.05 4.42 -7.21
C HIS A 89 -4.79 3.39 -6.11
N GLN A 90 -3.53 3.12 -5.84
CA GLN A 90 -3.11 2.16 -4.82
C GLN A 90 -2.74 2.90 -3.53
N ILE A 91 -3.30 2.45 -2.43
CA ILE A 91 -3.02 2.99 -1.09
C ILE A 91 -2.79 1.85 -0.10
N LEU A 92 -2.26 2.19 1.07
CA LEU A 92 -2.16 1.28 2.20
C LEU A 92 -3.06 1.76 3.34
N ILE A 93 -3.69 0.81 4.03
CA ILE A 93 -4.34 1.06 5.31
C ILE A 93 -3.63 0.17 6.33
N GLU A 94 -3.01 0.78 7.34
CA GLU A 94 -2.46 0.02 8.46
C GLU A 94 -3.43 0.07 9.63
N VAL A 95 -3.77 -1.10 10.14
CA VAL A 95 -4.61 -1.26 11.33
C VAL A 95 -3.73 -1.60 12.52
N THR A 96 -3.83 -0.82 13.58
CA THR A 96 -3.17 -1.06 14.86
C THR A 96 -4.21 -1.08 15.96
N ASP A 97 -3.78 -1.37 17.20
CA ASP A 97 -4.65 -1.25 18.37
C ASP A 97 -5.11 0.18 18.64
N SER A 98 -4.45 1.17 18.03
CA SER A 98 -4.79 2.60 18.15
C SER A 98 -5.74 3.10 17.05
N GLY A 99 -6.05 2.27 16.05
CA GLY A 99 -6.96 2.62 14.95
C GLY A 99 -6.35 2.45 13.57
N TYR A 100 -6.85 3.23 12.61
CA TYR A 100 -6.49 3.14 11.20
C TYR A 100 -5.56 4.27 10.78
N PHE A 101 -4.57 3.93 9.97
CA PHE A 101 -3.65 4.88 9.35
C PHE A 101 -3.67 4.66 7.85
N VAL A 102 -3.94 5.70 7.07
CA VAL A 102 -3.92 5.64 5.61
C VAL A 102 -2.61 6.21 5.10
N PHE A 103 -1.93 5.44 4.26
CA PHE A 103 -0.69 5.87 3.61
C PHE A 103 -0.95 5.96 2.11
N ASP A 104 -1.05 7.18 1.62
CA ASP A 104 -1.27 7.45 0.21
C ASP A 104 0.05 7.89 -0.43
N PRO A 105 0.57 7.13 -1.41
CA PRO A 105 1.84 7.47 -2.03
C PRO A 105 1.84 8.80 -2.79
N VAL A 106 0.68 9.34 -3.13
CA VAL A 106 0.62 10.65 -3.81
C VAL A 106 0.75 11.82 -2.85
N GLN A 107 0.58 11.58 -1.54
CA GLN A 107 0.74 12.63 -0.54
C GLN A 107 2.13 13.26 -0.61
N GLY A 108 2.18 14.57 -0.69
CA GLY A 108 3.43 15.35 -0.78
C GLY A 108 3.80 15.76 -2.20
N ARG A 109 3.15 15.23 -3.22
CA ARG A 109 3.31 15.75 -4.58
C ARG A 109 2.55 17.07 -4.72
N ASP A 110 3.15 18.01 -5.42
CA ASP A 110 2.61 19.36 -5.59
C ASP A 110 1.17 19.36 -6.10
N GLU A 111 0.30 20.04 -5.35
CA GLU A 111 -1.11 20.26 -5.71
C GLU A 111 -1.93 18.99 -5.94
N ARG A 112 -1.45 17.82 -5.50
CA ARG A 112 -2.16 16.57 -5.66
C ARG A 112 -3.00 16.26 -4.44
N LYS A 113 -4.26 15.87 -4.68
CA LYS A 113 -5.15 15.38 -3.63
C LYS A 113 -4.71 14.00 -3.19
N TYR A 114 -4.88 13.71 -1.90
CA TYR A 114 -4.51 12.42 -1.33
C TYR A 114 -5.53 11.99 -0.28
N TYR A 115 -5.60 10.68 -0.06
CA TYR A 115 -6.49 10.11 0.94
C TYR A 115 -5.87 10.14 2.33
N VAL A 116 -6.74 10.39 3.31
CA VAL A 116 -6.44 10.25 4.74
C VAL A 116 -7.50 9.39 5.40
N ALA A 117 -7.25 8.94 6.61
CA ALA A 117 -8.23 8.20 7.39
C ALA A 117 -9.49 9.06 7.58
N ARG A 118 -10.65 8.43 7.56
CA ARG A 118 -11.94 9.09 7.67
C ARG A 118 -11.99 9.98 8.90
N GLY A 119 -12.40 11.22 8.71
CA GLY A 119 -12.45 12.22 9.76
C GLY A 119 -11.15 12.99 9.99
N ARG A 120 -10.09 12.68 9.25
CA ARG A 120 -8.78 13.33 9.39
C ARG A 120 -8.49 14.40 8.35
N GLY A 121 -9.36 14.55 7.34
CA GLY A 121 -9.17 15.51 6.25
C GLY A 121 -9.69 16.91 6.51
N GLU A 122 -10.48 17.11 7.54
CA GLU A 122 -11.10 18.40 7.81
C GLU A 122 -10.06 19.50 8.07
N GLY A 123 -10.15 20.59 7.33
CA GLY A 123 -9.25 21.73 7.48
C GLY A 123 -7.86 21.54 6.89
N ILE A 124 -7.58 20.40 6.28
CA ILE A 124 -6.30 20.14 5.63
C ILE A 124 -6.48 20.25 4.12
N PRO A 125 -5.87 21.24 3.46
CA PRO A 125 -5.95 21.36 2.00
C PRO A 125 -5.46 20.09 1.31
N LEU A 126 -6.15 19.67 0.25
CA LEU A 126 -5.84 18.50 -0.58
C LEU A 126 -6.08 17.15 0.11
N ALA A 127 -6.31 17.09 1.42
CA ALA A 127 -6.62 15.84 2.12
C ALA A 127 -8.10 15.48 1.93
N ILE A 128 -8.35 14.25 1.50
CA ILE A 128 -9.70 13.74 1.25
C ILE A 128 -9.93 12.51 2.12
N ASP A 129 -11.00 12.50 2.87
CA ASP A 129 -11.38 11.35 3.69
C ASP A 129 -11.61 10.12 2.80
N LEU A 130 -10.97 9.01 3.16
CA LEU A 130 -11.13 7.76 2.43
C LEU A 130 -12.58 7.27 2.54
N GLY A 131 -13.20 7.03 1.39
CA GLY A 131 -14.54 6.46 1.29
C GLY A 131 -14.50 5.03 0.80
N GLY A 132 -14.93 4.80 -0.45
CA GLY A 132 -14.92 3.45 -1.04
C GLY A 132 -13.54 2.97 -1.45
N PHE A 133 -13.27 1.70 -1.22
CA PHE A 133 -12.04 1.04 -1.66
C PHE A 133 -12.26 -0.46 -1.76
N VAL A 134 -11.37 -1.13 -2.47
CA VAL A 134 -11.32 -2.59 -2.60
C VAL A 134 -10.04 -3.07 -1.95
N VAL A 135 -10.10 -4.11 -1.13
CA VAL A 135 -8.90 -4.74 -0.56
C VAL A 135 -8.36 -5.75 -1.55
N ASP A 136 -7.10 -5.60 -1.94
CA ASP A 136 -6.41 -6.52 -2.84
C ASP A 136 -5.67 -7.60 -2.07
N ALA A 137 -5.04 -7.23 -0.97
CA ALA A 137 -4.25 -8.14 -0.15
C ALA A 137 -4.15 -7.63 1.28
N PHE A 138 -3.93 -8.55 2.21
CA PHE A 138 -3.68 -8.26 3.61
C PHE A 138 -2.37 -8.91 4.05
N ILE A 139 -1.56 -8.16 4.76
CA ILE A 139 -0.30 -8.62 5.37
C ILE A 139 -0.45 -8.51 6.88
N LEU A 140 -0.42 -9.66 7.56
CA LEU A 140 -0.54 -9.71 9.00
C LEU A 140 0.63 -8.98 9.67
N ARG A 141 0.37 -8.25 10.75
CA ARG A 141 1.38 -7.46 11.46
C ARG A 141 2.62 -8.27 11.82
N GLY A 142 2.46 -9.52 12.26
CA GLY A 142 3.57 -10.39 12.58
C GLY A 142 4.50 -10.68 11.40
N HIS A 143 3.94 -10.88 10.22
CA HIS A 143 4.72 -11.10 9.00
C HIS A 143 5.47 -9.82 8.57
N LEU A 144 4.82 -8.69 8.71
CA LEU A 144 5.44 -7.39 8.41
C LEU A 144 6.59 -7.11 9.37
N SER A 145 6.41 -7.39 10.66
CA SER A 145 7.41 -7.20 11.71
C SER A 145 8.65 -8.05 11.46
N ALA A 146 8.47 -9.35 11.22
CA ALA A 146 9.56 -10.28 10.95
C ALA A 146 10.40 -9.84 9.74
N ARG A 147 9.74 -9.44 8.67
CA ARG A 147 10.41 -8.98 7.47
C ARG A 147 11.24 -7.71 7.70
N ARG A 148 10.71 -6.76 8.46
CA ARG A 148 11.37 -5.47 8.68
C ARG A 148 12.50 -5.53 9.70
N SER A 149 12.50 -6.52 10.58
CA SER A 149 13.57 -6.73 11.56
C SER A 149 14.82 -7.36 10.94
N GLY A 150 14.79 -7.74 9.67
CA GLY A 150 15.88 -8.43 9.01
C GLY A 150 16.02 -9.87 9.43
N GLU A 151 15.05 -10.41 10.17
CA GLU A 151 14.99 -11.85 10.38
C GLU A 151 14.90 -12.54 9.02
N PRO A 152 15.74 -13.57 8.78
CA PRO A 152 15.56 -14.34 7.57
C PRO A 152 14.11 -14.77 7.56
N LEU A 153 13.40 -14.40 6.50
CA LEU A 153 12.14 -15.04 6.20
C LEU A 153 12.40 -16.50 6.43
N ALA A 154 11.67 -17.10 7.38
CA ALA A 154 11.69 -18.53 7.57
C ALA A 154 11.70 -19.03 6.15
N GLU A 155 12.84 -19.58 5.74
CA GLU A 155 13.12 -19.84 4.34
C GLU A 155 11.80 -20.25 3.71
N VAL A 156 11.31 -19.43 2.81
CA VAL A 156 10.34 -19.93 1.87
C VAL A 156 11.07 -21.10 1.28
N ALA A 157 10.95 -22.21 1.93
CA ALA A 157 11.49 -23.44 1.45
C ALA A 157 11.00 -23.49 0.04
N ALA A 158 11.92 -23.26 -0.79
CA ALA A 158 11.72 -23.29 -2.21
C ALA A 158 10.67 -24.30 -2.58
#